data_9954d453cae5822cb467d545381e4d09
#
_entry.id   9954d453cae5822cb467d545381e4d09
#
_cell.length_a   1.000
_cell.length_b   1.000
_cell.length_c   1.000
_cell.angle_alpha   90.00
_cell.angle_beta   90.00
_cell.angle_gamma   90.00
#
_symmetry.space_group_name_H-M   'P 1'
#
loop_
_entity.id
_entity.type
_entity.pdbx_description
1 polymer ?
#
loop_
_entity_poly.entity_id
_entity_poly.type
_entity_poly.pdbx_seq_one_letter_code
_entity_poly.pdbx_strand_id
1 'polypeptide(L)'
;MIRQTKTENGLVRGIEAADPRITAFRGVPFAAPPTGKNRWRAPQPCQNWEGIKDCARFAPISVQDTPGIGDSLYNREWHVDQDVPMDEDCLYLNIWTGAKSVDDRRPVLVWYFGGGYQWGYTREMEFDGERLARQGVVVVTVNYRVNVCSFCHILS
;
A
#
# COMPACT_ATOMS: atom_id res chain seq x y z
N MET A 1 -10.69 19.11 -2.86
CA MET A 1 -10.28 17.69 -2.73
C MET A 1 -10.03 17.39 -1.27
N ILE A 2 -10.43 16.21 -0.81
CA ILE A 2 -10.14 15.76 0.56
C ILE A 2 -8.64 15.51 0.66
N ARG A 3 -7.94 16.26 1.51
CA ARG A 3 -6.52 16.01 1.85
C ARG A 3 -6.36 15.39 3.22
N GLN A 4 -7.41 15.40 4.02
CA GLN A 4 -7.43 14.79 5.35
C GLN A 4 -8.77 14.12 5.57
N THR A 5 -8.76 12.94 6.17
CA THR A 5 -9.98 12.20 6.49
C THR A 5 -9.78 11.35 7.75
N LYS A 6 -10.89 10.97 8.36
CA LYS A 6 -10.89 10.06 9.51
C LYS A 6 -11.06 8.64 9.02
N THR A 7 -10.19 7.76 9.49
CA THR A 7 -10.32 6.30 9.38
C THR A 7 -10.84 5.72 10.69
N GLU A 8 -11.08 4.43 10.73
CA GLU A 8 -11.43 3.71 11.97
C GLU A 8 -10.39 3.96 13.07
N ASN A 9 -9.09 4.03 12.73
CA ASN A 9 -8.00 4.08 13.69
C ASN A 9 -7.49 5.49 13.99
N GLY A 10 -7.85 6.50 13.22
CA GLY A 10 -7.43 7.88 13.45
C GLY A 10 -7.47 8.75 12.20
N LEU A 11 -6.95 9.97 12.30
CA LEU A 11 -6.88 10.91 11.18
C LEU A 11 -5.66 10.61 10.30
N VAL A 12 -5.86 10.67 8.98
CA VAL A 12 -4.80 10.55 7.98
C VAL A 12 -4.77 11.79 7.09
N ARG A 13 -3.58 12.20 6.68
CA ARG A 13 -3.36 13.28 5.72
C ARG A 13 -2.59 12.75 4.52
N GLY A 14 -3.16 12.94 3.33
CA GLY A 14 -2.55 12.64 2.04
C GLY A 14 -1.92 13.88 1.40
N ILE A 15 -1.35 13.68 0.24
CA ILE A 15 -0.71 14.71 -0.58
C ILE A 15 -1.43 14.87 -1.92
N GLU A 16 -1.10 15.94 -2.63
CA GLU A 16 -1.47 16.04 -4.04
C GLU A 16 -0.74 14.99 -4.85
N ALA A 17 -1.47 14.34 -5.75
CA ALA A 17 -0.87 13.54 -6.80
C ALA A 17 -0.31 14.46 -7.91
N ALA A 18 0.17 13.93 -9.02
CA ALA A 18 0.60 14.75 -10.16
C ALA A 18 -0.54 15.62 -10.70
N ASP A 19 -1.75 15.11 -10.70
CA ASP A 19 -2.97 15.90 -10.92
C ASP A 19 -3.47 16.44 -9.55
N PRO A 20 -3.49 17.78 -9.33
CA PRO A 20 -3.90 18.36 -8.05
C PRO A 20 -5.36 18.10 -7.68
N ARG A 21 -6.16 17.59 -8.61
CA ARG A 21 -7.55 17.14 -8.36
C ARG A 21 -7.61 15.76 -7.70
N ILE A 22 -6.49 15.08 -7.57
CA ILE A 22 -6.37 13.77 -6.95
C ILE A 22 -5.56 13.90 -5.66
N THR A 23 -6.03 13.23 -4.63
CA THR A 23 -5.29 13.02 -3.39
C THR A 23 -4.72 11.62 -3.38
N ALA A 24 -3.44 11.50 -3.06
CA ALA A 24 -2.79 10.24 -2.78
C ALA A 24 -2.52 10.13 -1.26
N PHE A 25 -3.04 9.07 -0.64
CA PHE A 25 -2.68 8.65 0.70
C PHE A 25 -1.77 7.44 0.55
N ARG A 26 -0.50 7.56 0.91
CA ARG A 26 0.51 6.51 0.78
C ARG A 26 0.94 6.02 2.15
N GLY A 27 1.00 4.70 2.34
CA GLY A 27 1.40 4.11 3.61
C GLY A 27 0.36 4.25 4.72
N VAL A 28 -0.91 4.02 4.42
CA VAL A 28 -1.99 3.93 5.43
C VAL A 28 -1.95 2.54 6.06
N PRO A 29 -1.68 2.39 7.37
CA PRO A 29 -1.66 1.07 8.00
C PRO A 29 -3.07 0.48 8.06
N PHE A 30 -3.19 -0.82 7.77
CA PHE A 30 -4.46 -1.54 7.87
C PHE A 30 -4.44 -2.68 8.88
N ALA A 31 -3.28 -3.00 9.43
CA ALA A 31 -3.10 -3.99 10.48
C ALA A 31 -1.95 -3.59 11.41
N ALA A 32 -1.87 -4.22 12.56
CA ALA A 32 -0.72 -4.09 13.45
C ALA A 32 0.55 -4.65 12.76
N PRO A 33 1.74 -4.10 13.03
CA PRO A 33 2.99 -4.62 12.49
C PRO A 33 3.13 -6.12 12.74
N PRO A 34 3.37 -6.93 11.70
CA PRO A 34 3.51 -8.39 11.82
C PRO A 34 4.92 -8.79 12.29
N THR A 35 5.41 -8.10 13.32
CA THR A 35 6.75 -8.26 13.90
C THR A 35 6.70 -8.96 15.25
N GLY A 36 7.84 -9.49 15.70
CA GLY A 36 7.97 -10.10 17.01
C GLY A 36 6.92 -11.19 17.25
N LYS A 37 6.07 -11.04 18.28
CA LYS A 37 5.01 -12.00 18.61
C LYS A 37 3.92 -12.15 17.54
N ASN A 38 3.79 -11.18 16.63
CA ASN A 38 2.81 -11.20 15.54
C ASN A 38 3.37 -11.81 14.25
N ARG A 39 4.68 -12.12 14.22
CA ARG A 39 5.31 -12.77 13.06
C ARG A 39 4.62 -14.09 12.78
N TRP A 40 4.34 -14.36 11.50
CA TRP A 40 3.66 -15.56 11.02
C TRP A 40 2.25 -15.83 11.57
N ARG A 41 1.68 -14.88 12.28
CA ARG A 41 0.28 -14.97 12.75
C ARG A 41 -0.67 -14.28 11.78
N ALA A 42 -1.95 -14.58 11.92
CA ALA A 42 -2.99 -13.82 11.25
C ALA A 42 -2.85 -12.31 11.56
N PRO A 43 -3.14 -11.41 10.61
CA PRO A 43 -3.08 -9.97 10.86
C PRO A 43 -3.90 -9.58 12.09
N GLN A 44 -3.31 -8.77 12.95
CA GLN A 44 -3.96 -8.25 14.15
C GLN A 44 -4.54 -6.86 13.86
N PRO A 45 -5.60 -6.44 14.56
CA PRO A 45 -6.17 -5.11 14.38
C PRO A 45 -5.12 -4.00 14.50
N CYS A 46 -5.21 -3.01 13.63
CA CYS A 46 -4.37 -1.84 13.68
C CYS A 46 -4.63 -1.06 14.98
N GLN A 47 -3.58 -0.54 15.59
CA GLN A 47 -3.73 0.31 16.78
C GLN A 47 -4.24 1.69 16.38
N ASN A 48 -5.09 2.26 17.25
CA ASN A 48 -5.51 3.64 17.10
C ASN A 48 -4.33 4.58 17.37
N TRP A 49 -4.32 5.72 16.68
CA TRP A 49 -3.33 6.78 16.90
C TRP A 49 -4.01 8.10 17.19
N GLU A 50 -3.31 8.93 17.94
CA GLU A 50 -3.70 10.31 18.21
C GLU A 50 -3.08 11.25 17.16
N GLY A 51 -3.73 12.39 16.95
CA GLY A 51 -3.27 13.38 15.99
C GLY A 51 -3.47 12.96 14.54
N ILE A 52 -2.67 13.48 13.64
CA ILE A 52 -2.76 13.27 12.21
C ILE A 52 -1.56 12.45 11.74
N LYS A 53 -1.82 11.30 11.15
CA LYS A 53 -0.79 10.48 10.49
C LYS A 53 -0.56 11.00 9.08
N ASP A 54 0.66 11.43 8.77
CA ASP A 54 1.05 11.83 7.43
C ASP A 54 1.26 10.59 6.54
N CYS A 55 0.40 10.48 5.53
CA CYS A 55 0.43 9.42 4.54
C CYS A 55 0.96 9.97 3.20
N ALA A 56 2.16 10.55 3.24
CA ALA A 56 2.81 11.18 2.09
C ALA A 56 3.78 10.25 1.36
N ARG A 57 4.23 9.16 2.00
CA ARG A 57 5.26 8.28 1.48
C ARG A 57 4.80 6.83 1.48
N PHE A 58 5.24 6.08 0.49
CA PHE A 58 5.07 4.64 0.50
C PHE A 58 5.76 4.03 1.71
N ALA A 59 5.10 3.05 2.32
CA ALA A 59 5.68 2.26 3.39
C ALA A 59 6.67 1.21 2.82
N PRO A 60 7.49 0.58 3.67
CA PRO A 60 8.31 -0.55 3.27
C PRO A 60 7.47 -1.68 2.67
N ILE A 61 8.09 -2.46 1.80
CA ILE A 61 7.50 -3.65 1.21
C ILE A 61 7.84 -4.90 2.03
N SER A 62 7.11 -5.99 1.83
CA SER A 62 7.42 -7.27 2.46
C SER A 62 8.82 -7.73 2.07
N VAL A 63 9.53 -8.31 3.03
CA VAL A 63 10.85 -8.92 2.78
C VAL A 63 10.74 -9.99 1.70
N GLN A 64 11.53 -9.85 0.64
CA GLN A 64 11.54 -10.68 -0.56
C GLN A 64 12.91 -10.56 -1.23
N ASP A 65 13.13 -11.30 -2.32
CA ASP A 65 14.32 -11.07 -3.13
C ASP A 65 14.34 -9.64 -3.67
N THR A 66 15.51 -9.05 -3.79
CA THR A 66 15.63 -7.66 -4.24
C THR A 66 14.97 -7.47 -5.60
N PRO A 67 13.94 -6.59 -5.68
CA PRO A 67 13.26 -6.31 -6.93
C PRO A 67 14.22 -5.80 -8.01
N GLY A 68 13.88 -6.01 -9.27
CA GLY A 68 14.64 -5.45 -10.40
C GLY A 68 16.01 -6.08 -10.65
N ILE A 69 16.44 -7.07 -9.87
CA ILE A 69 17.68 -7.81 -10.15
C ILE A 69 17.43 -8.83 -11.27
N GLY A 70 18.36 -8.86 -12.21
CA GLY A 70 18.32 -9.73 -13.37
C GLY A 70 17.80 -9.04 -14.63
N ASP A 71 18.03 -9.69 -15.77
CA ASP A 71 17.73 -9.14 -17.10
C ASP A 71 16.38 -9.63 -17.63
N SER A 72 15.37 -9.71 -16.76
CA SER A 72 14.02 -10.07 -17.20
C SER A 72 13.39 -8.94 -18.02
N LEU A 73 12.56 -9.31 -19.00
CA LEU A 73 11.77 -8.33 -19.77
C LEU A 73 10.97 -7.42 -18.84
N TYR A 74 10.36 -7.98 -17.82
CA TYR A 74 9.58 -7.24 -16.83
C TYR A 74 10.41 -6.14 -16.14
N ASN A 75 11.60 -6.47 -15.62
CA ASN A 75 12.46 -5.51 -14.94
C ASN A 75 12.88 -4.36 -15.85
N ARG A 76 13.15 -4.63 -17.13
CA ARG A 76 13.55 -3.61 -18.11
C ARG A 76 12.39 -2.70 -18.50
N GLU A 77 11.25 -3.28 -18.81
CA GLU A 77 10.08 -2.54 -19.32
C GLU A 77 9.43 -1.67 -18.23
N TRP A 78 9.41 -2.13 -16.99
CA TRP A 78 8.74 -1.43 -15.88
C TRP A 78 9.69 -0.69 -14.96
N HIS A 79 10.99 -0.67 -15.26
CA HIS A 79 12.00 0.04 -14.47
C HIS A 79 11.86 -0.23 -12.97
N VAL A 80 11.81 -1.50 -12.59
CA VAL A 80 11.60 -1.92 -11.20
C VAL A 80 12.69 -1.35 -10.30
N ASP A 81 12.27 -0.63 -9.27
CA ASP A 81 13.16 0.04 -8.31
C ASP A 81 13.87 -1.00 -7.42
N GLN A 82 15.20 -0.99 -7.42
CA GLN A 82 16.02 -1.90 -6.61
C GLN A 82 16.21 -1.41 -5.17
N ASP A 83 16.03 -0.12 -4.93
CA ASP A 83 16.27 0.52 -3.63
C ASP A 83 15.00 0.66 -2.78
N VAL A 84 13.98 -0.18 -3.04
CA VAL A 84 12.75 -0.16 -2.26
C VAL A 84 13.01 -0.68 -0.85
N PRO A 85 12.73 0.09 0.21
CA PRO A 85 12.88 -0.37 1.57
C PRO A 85 12.03 -1.61 1.86
N MET A 86 12.61 -2.62 2.47
CA MET A 86 11.95 -3.84 2.90
C MET A 86 11.90 -3.91 4.41
N ASP A 87 10.75 -4.32 4.95
CA ASP A 87 10.57 -4.54 6.38
C ASP A 87 9.49 -5.60 6.62
N GLU A 88 9.50 -6.24 7.78
CA GLU A 88 8.38 -7.06 8.23
C GLU A 88 7.13 -6.19 8.46
N ASP A 89 7.30 -4.93 8.89
CA ASP A 89 6.23 -3.94 9.02
C ASP A 89 5.83 -3.39 7.64
N CYS A 90 5.07 -4.18 6.89
CA CYS A 90 4.71 -3.92 5.50
C CYS A 90 3.20 -3.86 5.23
N LEU A 91 2.33 -3.98 6.25
CA LEU A 91 0.88 -4.07 6.05
C LEU A 91 0.24 -2.68 5.91
N TYR A 92 0.38 -2.11 4.72
CA TYR A 92 -0.07 -0.76 4.39
C TYR A 92 -0.87 -0.70 3.10
N LEU A 93 -1.76 0.28 3.01
CA LEU A 93 -2.53 0.62 1.81
C LEU A 93 -1.98 1.89 1.17
N ASN A 94 -2.19 2.02 -0.14
CA ASN A 94 -2.13 3.32 -0.81
C ASN A 94 -3.48 3.58 -1.45
N ILE A 95 -3.94 4.82 -1.40
CA ILE A 95 -5.28 5.21 -1.85
C ILE A 95 -5.17 6.46 -2.71
N TRP A 96 -5.80 6.43 -3.89
CA TRP A 96 -5.95 7.60 -4.76
C TRP A 96 -7.43 7.94 -4.90
N THR A 97 -7.76 9.20 -4.72
CA THR A 97 -9.15 9.65 -4.82
C THR A 97 -9.26 11.09 -5.29
N GLY A 98 -10.24 11.35 -6.16
CA GLY A 98 -10.67 12.69 -6.52
C GLY A 98 -11.91 13.16 -5.73
N ALA A 99 -12.24 12.52 -4.61
CA ALA A 99 -13.38 12.90 -3.79
C ALA A 99 -13.24 14.33 -3.24
N LYS A 100 -14.35 15.06 -3.21
CA LYS A 100 -14.42 16.44 -2.71
C LYS A 100 -14.92 16.53 -1.28
N SER A 101 -15.72 15.54 -0.86
CA SER A 101 -16.25 15.43 0.49
C SER A 101 -16.27 13.97 0.95
N VAL A 102 -16.47 13.74 2.25
CA VAL A 102 -16.60 12.39 2.84
C VAL A 102 -17.88 11.68 2.40
N ASP A 103 -18.85 12.45 1.91
CA ASP A 103 -20.13 11.94 1.42
C ASP A 103 -20.10 11.58 -0.08
N ASP A 104 -18.96 11.80 -0.73
CA ASP A 104 -18.76 11.56 -2.15
C ASP A 104 -18.57 10.05 -2.38
N ARG A 105 -19.69 9.34 -2.47
CA ARG A 105 -19.73 7.87 -2.58
C ARG A 105 -19.33 7.43 -3.97
N ARG A 106 -18.06 7.05 -4.11
CA ARG A 106 -17.45 6.57 -5.36
C ARG A 106 -17.26 5.07 -5.34
N PRO A 107 -17.29 4.41 -6.49
CA PRO A 107 -16.89 3.01 -6.57
C PRO A 107 -15.43 2.86 -6.12
N VAL A 108 -15.12 1.75 -5.46
CA VAL A 108 -13.79 1.43 -4.95
C VAL A 108 -13.23 0.25 -5.74
N LEU A 109 -12.04 0.42 -6.29
CA LEU A 109 -11.25 -0.63 -6.89
C LEU A 109 -10.12 -0.99 -5.92
N VAL A 110 -10.10 -2.23 -5.47
CA VAL A 110 -9.03 -2.75 -4.62
C VAL A 110 -8.12 -3.63 -5.47
N TRP A 111 -6.84 -3.27 -5.52
CA TRP A 111 -5.83 -3.96 -6.29
C TRP A 111 -4.90 -4.78 -5.39
N TYR A 112 -4.77 -6.05 -5.71
CA TYR A 112 -3.79 -6.97 -5.16
C TYR A 112 -2.80 -7.33 -6.26
N PHE A 113 -1.53 -7.03 -6.08
CA PHE A 113 -0.50 -7.33 -7.06
C PHE A 113 -0.25 -8.83 -7.20
N GLY A 114 0.24 -9.25 -8.35
CA GLY A 114 0.66 -10.61 -8.64
C GLY A 114 2.09 -10.88 -8.18
N GLY A 115 2.61 -12.07 -8.47
CA GLY A 115 4.00 -12.46 -8.16
C GLY A 115 4.11 -13.84 -7.49
N GLY A 116 3.07 -14.68 -7.62
CA GLY A 116 3.06 -16.06 -7.08
C GLY A 116 3.26 -16.11 -5.57
N TYR A 117 2.89 -15.07 -4.85
CA TYR A 117 3.13 -14.87 -3.41
C TYR A 117 4.60 -14.84 -2.99
N GLN A 118 5.52 -14.77 -3.92
CA GLN A 118 6.95 -14.76 -3.65
C GLN A 118 7.52 -13.34 -3.71
N TRP A 119 7.00 -12.49 -4.57
CA TRP A 119 7.46 -11.13 -4.82
C TRP A 119 6.32 -10.21 -5.26
N GLY A 120 6.67 -8.93 -5.44
CA GLY A 120 5.78 -7.86 -5.85
C GLY A 120 5.50 -6.87 -4.75
N TYR A 121 5.06 -5.67 -5.12
CA TYR A 121 4.74 -4.60 -4.18
C TYR A 121 3.91 -3.51 -4.83
N THR A 122 3.28 -2.66 -4.03
CA THR A 122 2.30 -1.67 -4.48
C THR A 122 2.92 -0.37 -5.01
N ARG A 123 4.23 -0.19 -4.92
CA ARG A 123 4.93 1.02 -5.39
C ARG A 123 5.39 0.91 -6.86
N GLU A 124 5.21 -0.25 -7.49
CA GLU A 124 5.51 -0.41 -8.90
C GLU A 124 4.72 0.61 -9.73
N MET A 125 5.36 1.19 -10.73
CA MET A 125 4.81 2.36 -11.44
C MET A 125 3.49 2.07 -12.17
N GLU A 126 3.29 0.84 -12.62
CA GLU A 126 2.07 0.40 -13.29
C GLU A 126 0.87 0.31 -12.34
N PHE A 127 1.11 0.29 -11.01
CA PHE A 127 0.05 0.24 -10.00
C PHE A 127 -0.31 1.61 -9.44
N ASP A 128 0.22 2.70 -10.02
CA ASP A 128 -0.21 4.05 -9.65
C ASP A 128 -1.68 4.27 -10.00
N GLY A 129 -2.48 4.53 -8.98
CA GLY A 129 -3.94 4.62 -9.11
C GLY A 129 -4.45 5.97 -9.63
N GLU A 130 -3.59 6.96 -9.87
CA GLU A 130 -4.02 8.32 -10.20
C GLU A 130 -4.88 8.38 -11.46
N ARG A 131 -4.48 7.66 -12.52
CA ARG A 131 -5.20 7.68 -13.81
C ARG A 131 -6.63 7.15 -13.69
N LEU A 132 -6.82 6.09 -12.92
CA LEU A 132 -8.15 5.54 -12.64
C LEU A 132 -8.94 6.45 -11.69
N ALA A 133 -8.29 7.04 -10.69
CA ALA A 133 -8.94 7.99 -9.78
C ALA A 133 -9.49 9.22 -10.50
N ARG A 134 -8.85 9.67 -11.58
CA ARG A 134 -9.38 10.72 -12.47
C ARG A 134 -10.67 10.33 -13.17
N GLN A 135 -10.94 9.05 -13.34
CA GLN A 135 -12.19 8.52 -13.91
C GLN A 135 -13.32 8.41 -12.87
N GLY A 136 -13.11 8.89 -11.64
CA GLY A 136 -14.12 8.91 -10.60
C GLY A 136 -14.12 7.70 -9.66
N VAL A 137 -13.14 6.84 -9.75
CA VAL A 137 -12.97 5.66 -8.90
C VAL A 137 -12.08 6.00 -7.71
N VAL A 138 -12.30 5.40 -6.54
CA VAL A 138 -11.30 5.34 -5.48
C VAL A 138 -10.43 4.10 -5.73
N VAL A 139 -9.14 4.27 -5.88
CA VAL A 139 -8.20 3.17 -6.12
C VAL A 139 -7.46 2.88 -4.83
N VAL A 140 -7.45 1.62 -4.42
CA VAL A 140 -6.73 1.15 -3.23
C VAL A 140 -5.77 0.05 -3.67
N THR A 141 -4.48 0.21 -3.40
CA THR A 141 -3.49 -0.86 -3.58
C THR A 141 -3.07 -1.41 -2.23
N VAL A 142 -3.06 -2.73 -2.10
CA VAL A 142 -2.82 -3.42 -0.82
C VAL A 142 -1.44 -4.04 -0.82
N ASN A 143 -0.59 -3.59 0.11
CA ASN A 143 0.73 -4.18 0.32
C ASN A 143 0.59 -5.31 1.33
N TYR A 144 0.67 -6.55 0.88
CA TYR A 144 0.52 -7.75 1.71
C TYR A 144 1.85 -8.51 1.82
N ARG A 145 1.93 -9.39 2.81
CA ARG A 145 3.11 -10.24 3.04
C ARG A 145 3.30 -11.22 1.91
N VAL A 146 4.52 -11.32 1.43
CA VAL A 146 4.95 -12.32 0.43
C VAL A 146 6.16 -13.09 0.95
N ASN A 147 6.60 -14.10 0.20
CA ASN A 147 7.77 -14.91 0.52
C ASN A 147 7.63 -15.62 1.88
N VAL A 148 8.71 -15.80 2.60
CA VAL A 148 8.73 -16.48 3.92
C VAL A 148 7.83 -15.84 4.97
N CYS A 149 7.54 -14.55 4.85
CA CYS A 149 6.64 -13.84 5.76
C CYS A 149 5.17 -14.23 5.57
N SER A 150 4.80 -14.84 4.43
CA SER A 150 3.43 -15.20 4.08
C SER A 150 3.10 -16.67 4.34
N PHE A 151 4.02 -17.58 4.03
CA PHE A 151 3.72 -19.02 3.91
C PHE A 151 4.26 -19.91 5.01
N CYS A 152 5.00 -19.40 5.97
CA CYS A 152 5.32 -20.18 7.16
C CYS A 152 4.09 -20.37 8.02
N HIS A 153 3.16 -21.22 7.58
CA HIS A 153 2.28 -21.92 8.49
C HIS A 153 3.12 -22.98 9.22
N ILE A 154 3.66 -22.59 10.34
CA ILE A 154 4.15 -23.57 11.30
C ILE A 154 2.87 -24.23 11.81
N LEU A 155 2.66 -25.46 11.36
CA LEU A 155 1.63 -26.33 11.90
C LEU A 155 1.94 -26.50 13.39
N SER A 156 1.18 -25.81 14.22
CA SER A 156 1.11 -26.05 15.66
C SER A 156 0.12 -27.14 15.95
#